data_a86c73433f9378b219609a9a490164b1
#
_entry.id   a86c73433f9378b219609a9a490164b1
#
_cell.length_a   1.000
_cell.length_b   1.000
_cell.length_c   1.000
_cell.angle_alpha   90.00
_cell.angle_beta   90.00
_cell.angle_gamma   90.00
#
_symmetry.space_group_name_H-M   'P 1'
#
loop_
_entity.id
_entity.type
_entity.pdbx_description
1 polymer ?
#
loop_
_entity_poly.entity_id
_entity_poly.type
_entity_poly.pdbx_seq_one_letter_code
_entity_poly.pdbx_strand_id
1 'polypeptide(L)'
;MLSILIPTYNDDCYELVQALTLQAKALNLADWEIIVADDGSTDGQVIARNKNLQDIPGCRFVRNNDNMGRAAIRNFLVEQARGKYLIFIDADMKICEPNYLKRYVMAQALGNVVYGGYIVQGGTKTNLRFLYEKQGEKNRSAQLRNNQPYKDFHTSNFMVSRKVMKDLPFDERFRHYGYEDVFWGKQLEVYGESIVHIDNPVAFCTFEQNSDFIVKTEEGLRTLRLFRNELKGYSPLLKVADKLERNKLKPLFACIFRVMGKRLKRLLLSKHTNLLAFQIYKLGYYLSLK
;
A
#
# COMPACT_ATOMS: atom_id res chain seq x y z
N MET A 1 -12.64 7.76 -20.82
CA MET A 1 -13.19 7.26 -19.54
C MET A 1 -12.10 6.99 -18.53
N LEU A 2 -12.29 7.40 -17.28
CA LEU A 2 -11.43 7.20 -16.12
C LEU A 2 -12.16 6.35 -15.09
N SER A 3 -11.54 5.30 -14.56
CA SER A 3 -12.08 4.53 -13.44
C SER A 3 -11.25 4.76 -12.19
N ILE A 4 -11.89 5.08 -11.06
CA ILE A 4 -11.26 5.21 -9.74
C ILE A 4 -11.62 3.96 -8.95
N LEU A 5 -10.61 3.24 -8.48
CA LEU A 5 -10.73 1.89 -7.93
C LEU A 5 -10.28 1.90 -6.47
N ILE A 6 -11.18 1.53 -5.57
CA ILE A 6 -10.96 1.56 -4.13
C ILE A 6 -11.19 0.17 -3.57
N PRO A 7 -10.13 -0.62 -3.29
CA PRO A 7 -10.25 -1.85 -2.53
C PRO A 7 -10.47 -1.51 -1.06
N THR A 8 -11.42 -2.17 -0.39
CA THR A 8 -11.68 -1.95 1.03
C THR A 8 -11.85 -3.26 1.80
N TYR A 9 -11.44 -3.26 3.06
CA TYR A 9 -11.70 -4.29 4.05
C TYR A 9 -11.80 -3.65 5.44
N ASN A 10 -13.02 -3.58 5.97
CA ASN A 10 -13.33 -2.93 7.25
C ASN A 10 -12.96 -1.43 7.33
N ASP A 11 -12.90 -0.73 6.18
CA ASP A 11 -12.67 0.72 6.12
C ASP A 11 -13.88 1.43 5.51
N ASP A 12 -14.27 2.56 6.11
CA ASP A 12 -15.36 3.43 5.63
C ASP A 12 -14.85 4.33 4.50
N CYS A 13 -15.40 4.14 3.30
CA CYS A 13 -14.98 4.86 2.09
C CYS A 13 -15.83 6.12 1.80
N TYR A 14 -16.81 6.46 2.61
CA TYR A 14 -17.82 7.48 2.27
C TYR A 14 -17.18 8.86 2.02
N GLU A 15 -16.37 9.36 2.93
CA GLU A 15 -15.69 10.67 2.78
C GLU A 15 -14.75 10.69 1.57
N LEU A 16 -14.01 9.59 1.34
CA LEU A 16 -13.11 9.46 0.19
C LEU A 16 -13.88 9.54 -1.13
N VAL A 17 -14.95 8.77 -1.27
CA VAL A 17 -15.80 8.75 -2.48
C VAL A 17 -16.47 10.10 -2.71
N GLN A 18 -16.97 10.76 -1.65
CA GLN A 18 -17.53 12.11 -1.78
C GLN A 18 -16.50 13.12 -2.31
N ALA A 19 -15.30 13.15 -1.74
CA ALA A 19 -14.24 14.06 -2.17
C ALA A 19 -13.85 13.85 -3.64
N LEU A 20 -13.74 12.59 -4.07
CA LEU A 20 -13.44 12.23 -5.46
C LEU A 20 -14.59 12.62 -6.41
N THR A 21 -15.83 12.37 -6.01
CA THR A 21 -17.02 12.74 -6.80
C THR A 21 -17.10 14.26 -7.01
N LEU A 22 -16.84 15.05 -5.96
CA LEU A 22 -16.83 16.51 -6.06
C LEU A 22 -15.76 16.99 -7.05
N GLN A 23 -14.56 16.43 -7.01
CA GLN A 23 -13.51 16.79 -7.97
C GLN A 23 -13.82 16.36 -9.41
N ALA A 24 -14.41 15.17 -9.60
CA ALA A 24 -14.80 14.71 -10.92
C ALA A 24 -15.87 15.61 -11.56
N LYS A 25 -16.87 16.04 -10.78
CA LYS A 25 -17.90 17.00 -11.21
C LYS A 25 -17.29 18.38 -11.49
N ALA A 26 -16.44 18.90 -10.63
CA ALA A 26 -15.80 20.20 -10.81
C ALA A 26 -14.92 20.27 -12.07
N LEU A 27 -14.33 19.15 -12.48
CA LEU A 27 -13.55 19.04 -13.72
C LEU A 27 -14.40 18.82 -14.98
N ASN A 28 -15.73 18.73 -14.84
CA ASN A 28 -16.64 18.36 -15.93
C ASN A 28 -16.15 17.14 -16.72
N LEU A 29 -15.62 16.13 -16.01
CA LEU A 29 -15.17 14.91 -16.66
C LEU A 29 -16.36 14.24 -17.35
N ALA A 30 -16.29 14.13 -18.67
CA ALA A 30 -17.40 13.62 -19.48
C ALA A 30 -17.72 12.15 -19.15
N ASP A 31 -16.71 11.37 -18.74
CA ASP A 31 -16.85 9.92 -18.60
C ASP A 31 -15.91 9.38 -17.49
N TRP A 32 -16.49 9.08 -16.35
CA TRP A 32 -15.81 8.56 -15.17
C TRP A 32 -16.69 7.62 -14.33
N GLU A 33 -16.06 6.78 -13.53
CA GLU A 33 -16.72 5.94 -12.53
C GLU A 33 -15.83 5.78 -11.29
N ILE A 34 -16.46 5.53 -10.14
CA ILE A 34 -15.79 5.07 -8.91
C ILE A 34 -16.30 3.66 -8.63
N ILE A 35 -15.40 2.73 -8.38
CA ILE A 35 -15.76 1.36 -8.00
C ILE A 35 -15.10 1.08 -6.65
N VAL A 36 -15.92 0.84 -5.64
CA VAL A 36 -15.48 0.38 -4.32
C VAL A 36 -15.75 -1.11 -4.24
N ALA A 37 -14.70 -1.90 -4.05
CA ALA A 37 -14.82 -3.35 -3.88
C ALA A 37 -14.47 -3.75 -2.44
N ASP A 38 -15.46 -4.27 -1.74
CA ASP A 38 -15.35 -4.79 -0.39
C ASP A 38 -14.89 -6.26 -0.42
N ASP A 39 -13.69 -6.49 0.12
CA ASP A 39 -13.02 -7.79 0.16
C ASP A 39 -13.48 -8.65 1.36
N GLY A 40 -14.80 -8.77 1.53
CA GLY A 40 -15.38 -9.62 2.57
C GLY A 40 -15.28 -9.01 3.97
N SER A 41 -15.53 -7.72 4.13
CA SER A 41 -15.56 -7.04 5.44
C SER A 41 -16.47 -7.75 6.44
N THR A 42 -16.06 -7.73 7.70
CA THR A 42 -16.77 -8.36 8.84
C THR A 42 -17.42 -7.34 9.76
N ASP A 43 -17.05 -6.05 9.67
CA ASP A 43 -17.65 -4.98 10.45
C ASP A 43 -19.01 -4.57 9.84
N GLY A 44 -20.10 -4.92 10.54
CA GLY A 44 -21.46 -4.63 10.07
C GLY A 44 -21.78 -3.14 9.92
N GLN A 45 -21.14 -2.26 10.72
CA GLN A 45 -21.37 -0.81 10.64
C GLN A 45 -20.69 -0.25 9.39
N VAL A 46 -19.45 -0.67 9.12
CA VAL A 46 -18.72 -0.29 7.91
C VAL A 46 -19.45 -0.77 6.66
N ILE A 47 -19.89 -2.03 6.65
CA ILE A 47 -20.68 -2.60 5.54
C ILE A 47 -21.95 -1.78 5.28
N ALA A 48 -22.69 -1.42 6.32
CA ALA A 48 -23.91 -0.63 6.19
C ALA A 48 -23.64 0.77 5.62
N ARG A 49 -22.56 1.43 6.06
CA ARG A 49 -22.14 2.74 5.53
C ARG A 49 -21.71 2.66 4.07
N ASN A 50 -20.88 1.70 3.74
CA ASN A 50 -20.38 1.53 2.37
C ASN A 50 -21.48 1.13 1.38
N LYS A 51 -22.55 0.48 1.81
CA LYS A 51 -23.73 0.24 0.95
C LYS A 51 -24.38 1.53 0.43
N ASN A 52 -24.36 2.62 1.20
CA ASN A 52 -24.89 3.91 0.78
C ASN A 52 -24.07 4.57 -0.34
N LEU A 53 -22.89 4.05 -0.66
CA LEU A 53 -22.06 4.55 -1.78
C LEU A 53 -22.75 4.37 -3.14
N GLN A 54 -23.61 3.38 -3.29
CA GLN A 54 -24.38 3.17 -4.52
C GLN A 54 -25.37 4.31 -4.81
N ASP A 55 -25.73 5.13 -3.81
CA ASP A 55 -26.60 6.29 -3.97
C ASP A 55 -25.82 7.52 -4.51
N ILE A 56 -24.50 7.45 -4.56
CA ILE A 56 -23.63 8.51 -5.09
C ILE A 56 -23.52 8.33 -6.61
N PRO A 57 -23.94 9.32 -7.42
CA PRO A 57 -23.86 9.25 -8.88
C PRO A 57 -22.45 8.95 -9.38
N GLY A 58 -22.35 7.92 -10.24
CA GLY A 58 -21.06 7.48 -10.80
C GLY A 58 -20.29 6.51 -9.90
N CYS A 59 -20.82 6.15 -8.71
CA CYS A 59 -20.22 5.17 -7.83
C CYS A 59 -20.93 3.82 -7.90
N ARG A 60 -20.15 2.73 -7.85
CA ARG A 60 -20.62 1.35 -7.70
C ARG A 60 -19.95 0.73 -6.47
N PHE A 61 -20.73 0.13 -5.61
CA PHE A 61 -20.24 -0.69 -4.50
C PHE A 61 -20.47 -2.17 -4.82
N VAL A 62 -19.38 -2.95 -4.78
CA VAL A 62 -19.40 -4.39 -5.01
C VAL A 62 -18.83 -5.08 -3.79
N ARG A 63 -19.48 -6.13 -3.29
CA ARG A 63 -19.01 -6.84 -2.11
C ARG A 63 -18.77 -8.31 -2.42
N ASN A 64 -17.60 -8.80 -2.06
CA ASN A 64 -17.27 -10.22 -2.07
C ASN A 64 -17.70 -10.88 -0.74
N ASN A 65 -18.01 -12.17 -0.80
CA ASN A 65 -18.37 -12.94 0.40
C ASN A 65 -17.15 -13.24 1.28
N ASP A 66 -15.99 -13.50 0.64
CA ASP A 66 -14.77 -13.92 1.31
C ASP A 66 -13.64 -12.94 1.01
N ASN A 67 -12.67 -12.84 1.93
CA ASN A 67 -11.46 -12.07 1.73
C ASN A 67 -10.52 -12.79 0.75
N MET A 68 -10.32 -12.20 -0.42
CA MET A 68 -9.45 -12.72 -1.49
C MET A 68 -8.00 -12.27 -1.35
N GLY A 69 -7.76 -11.23 -0.56
CA GLY A 69 -6.46 -10.61 -0.37
C GLY A 69 -6.15 -9.47 -1.33
N ARG A 70 -5.14 -8.66 -0.98
CA ARG A 70 -4.84 -7.37 -1.60
C ARG A 70 -4.55 -7.41 -3.10
N ALA A 71 -3.89 -8.46 -3.57
CA ALA A 71 -3.60 -8.66 -4.99
C ALA A 71 -4.88 -8.98 -5.77
N ALA A 72 -5.63 -9.97 -5.32
CA ALA A 72 -6.82 -10.47 -6.01
C ALA A 72 -7.94 -9.42 -6.07
N ILE A 73 -8.19 -8.66 -4.98
CA ILE A 73 -9.22 -7.61 -5.00
C ILE A 73 -8.87 -6.47 -5.98
N ARG A 74 -7.58 -6.14 -6.16
CA ARG A 74 -7.18 -5.16 -7.17
C ARG A 74 -7.35 -5.69 -8.58
N ASN A 75 -7.02 -6.96 -8.84
CA ASN A 75 -7.28 -7.60 -10.13
C ASN A 75 -8.78 -7.64 -10.42
N PHE A 76 -9.60 -8.03 -9.43
CA PHE A 76 -11.06 -8.00 -9.55
C PHE A 76 -11.57 -6.60 -9.93
N LEU A 77 -11.07 -5.54 -9.31
CA LEU A 77 -11.44 -4.16 -9.65
C LEU A 77 -11.10 -3.81 -11.11
N VAL A 78 -9.98 -4.29 -11.64
CA VAL A 78 -9.61 -4.10 -13.06
C VAL A 78 -10.63 -4.73 -14.01
N GLU A 79 -11.13 -5.92 -13.68
CA GLU A 79 -12.16 -6.60 -14.48
C GLU A 79 -13.50 -5.87 -14.43
N GLN A 80 -13.82 -5.22 -13.31
CA GLN A 80 -15.04 -4.42 -13.17
C GLN A 80 -14.96 -3.05 -13.86
N ALA A 81 -13.74 -2.54 -14.10
CA ALA A 81 -13.49 -1.20 -14.61
C ALA A 81 -13.72 -1.11 -16.13
N ARG A 82 -14.25 0.04 -16.59
CA ARG A 82 -14.46 0.35 -18.02
C ARG A 82 -13.46 1.36 -18.57
N GLY A 83 -12.79 2.12 -17.67
CA GLY A 83 -11.87 3.18 -18.03
C GLY A 83 -10.61 2.70 -18.76
N LYS A 84 -10.07 3.55 -19.63
CA LYS A 84 -8.76 3.35 -20.25
C LYS A 84 -7.63 3.52 -19.23
N TYR A 85 -7.79 4.46 -18.30
CA TYR A 85 -6.90 4.69 -17.17
C TYR A 85 -7.62 4.37 -15.86
N LEU A 86 -6.89 3.77 -14.94
CA LEU A 86 -7.35 3.31 -13.65
C LEU A 86 -6.57 4.05 -12.57
N ILE A 87 -7.25 4.70 -11.62
CA ILE A 87 -6.61 5.27 -10.42
C ILE A 87 -6.94 4.36 -9.25
N PHE A 88 -5.93 3.79 -8.62
CA PHE A 88 -6.07 3.04 -7.37
C PHE A 88 -5.79 3.93 -6.18
N ILE A 89 -6.67 3.86 -5.17
CA ILE A 89 -6.51 4.56 -3.89
C ILE A 89 -6.90 3.58 -2.78
N ASP A 90 -6.05 3.40 -1.77
CA ASP A 90 -6.40 2.59 -0.61
C ASP A 90 -7.50 3.31 0.23
N ALA A 91 -8.41 2.53 0.80
CA ALA A 91 -9.62 3.02 1.47
C ALA A 91 -9.33 3.89 2.72
N ASP A 92 -8.19 3.67 3.39
CA ASP A 92 -7.74 4.40 4.58
C ASP A 92 -7.05 5.74 4.27
N MET A 93 -7.02 6.14 2.98
CA MET A 93 -6.42 7.39 2.53
C MET A 93 -7.45 8.52 2.46
N LYS A 94 -6.99 9.78 2.63
CA LYS A 94 -7.79 10.99 2.45
C LYS A 94 -7.26 11.85 1.31
N ILE A 95 -8.17 12.43 0.54
CA ILE A 95 -7.81 13.43 -0.47
C ILE A 95 -7.46 14.73 0.25
N CYS A 96 -6.22 15.19 0.08
CA CYS A 96 -5.71 16.43 0.67
C CYS A 96 -5.37 17.51 -0.36
N GLU A 97 -5.40 17.17 -1.65
CA GLU A 97 -5.09 18.06 -2.76
C GLU A 97 -6.36 18.46 -3.54
N PRO A 98 -6.66 19.75 -3.67
CA PRO A 98 -7.89 20.19 -4.36
C PRO A 98 -7.90 19.86 -5.85
N ASN A 99 -6.74 19.67 -6.46
CA ASN A 99 -6.56 19.35 -7.86
C ASN A 99 -6.11 17.88 -8.08
N TYR A 100 -6.41 16.98 -7.16
CA TYR A 100 -5.92 15.60 -7.19
C TYR A 100 -6.27 14.88 -8.50
N LEU A 101 -7.54 14.83 -8.89
CA LEU A 101 -7.96 14.20 -10.14
C LEU A 101 -7.43 14.95 -11.37
N LYS A 102 -7.40 16.28 -11.35
CA LYS A 102 -6.85 17.09 -12.45
C LYS A 102 -5.39 16.73 -12.72
N ARG A 103 -4.58 16.59 -11.67
CA ARG A 103 -3.16 16.20 -11.82
C ARG A 103 -3.01 14.83 -12.48
N TYR A 104 -3.83 13.85 -12.10
CA TYR A 104 -3.80 12.55 -12.77
C TYR A 104 -4.29 12.58 -14.20
N VAL A 105 -5.33 13.34 -14.52
CA VAL A 105 -5.79 13.51 -15.91
C VAL A 105 -4.67 14.09 -16.77
N MET A 106 -3.95 15.10 -16.27
CA MET A 106 -2.80 15.68 -16.99
C MET A 106 -1.62 14.68 -17.08
N ALA A 107 -1.41 13.87 -16.06
CA ALA A 107 -0.32 12.91 -15.99
C ALA A 107 -0.49 11.70 -16.93
N GLN A 108 -1.66 11.49 -17.54
CA GLN A 108 -1.86 10.48 -18.59
C GLN A 108 -0.89 10.62 -19.76
N ALA A 109 -0.41 11.83 -20.02
CA ALA A 109 0.57 12.10 -21.08
C ALA A 109 2.01 11.73 -20.69
N LEU A 110 2.29 11.47 -19.41
CA LEU A 110 3.65 11.21 -18.89
C LEU A 110 4.06 9.74 -18.98
N GLY A 111 3.09 8.81 -18.95
CA GLY A 111 3.37 7.39 -18.97
C GLY A 111 2.17 6.51 -18.66
N ASN A 112 2.38 5.21 -18.78
CA ASN A 112 1.36 4.22 -18.50
C ASN A 112 1.15 3.96 -17.01
N VAL A 113 2.17 4.19 -16.17
CA VAL A 113 2.12 4.02 -14.72
C VAL A 113 2.61 5.30 -14.05
N VAL A 114 1.77 5.92 -13.23
CA VAL A 114 2.06 7.17 -12.53
C VAL A 114 1.75 7.01 -11.05
N TYR A 115 2.73 7.27 -10.19
CA TYR A 115 2.60 7.18 -8.75
C TYR A 115 2.54 8.58 -8.11
N GLY A 116 1.47 8.86 -7.36
CA GLY A 116 1.25 10.17 -6.73
C GLY A 116 1.95 10.38 -5.40
N GLY A 117 2.25 9.30 -4.69
CA GLY A 117 2.81 9.36 -3.34
C GLY A 117 1.76 9.54 -2.25
N TYR A 118 2.22 9.62 -1.00
CA TYR A 118 1.39 9.94 0.15
C TYR A 118 2.16 10.80 1.15
N ILE A 119 1.41 11.52 1.97
CA ILE A 119 1.89 12.30 3.12
C ILE A 119 1.29 11.75 4.41
N VAL A 120 1.94 12.00 5.53
CA VAL A 120 1.51 11.53 6.86
C VAL A 120 0.97 12.70 7.66
N GLN A 121 -0.30 12.67 8.02
CA GLN A 121 -0.98 13.71 8.79
C GLN A 121 -1.54 13.15 10.10
N GLY A 122 -1.51 13.94 11.15
CA GLY A 122 -1.94 13.49 12.48
C GLY A 122 -0.96 12.53 13.14
N GLY A 123 -1.47 11.68 14.04
CA GLY A 123 -0.69 10.69 14.77
C GLY A 123 0.12 11.24 15.93
N THR A 124 0.75 10.35 16.69
CA THR A 124 1.53 10.69 17.88
C THR A 124 2.88 9.97 17.88
N LYS A 125 3.89 10.56 18.54
CA LYS A 125 5.22 9.96 18.69
C LYS A 125 5.24 8.66 19.50
N THR A 126 4.14 8.30 20.15
CA THR A 126 3.97 7.04 20.89
C THR A 126 3.40 5.92 20.02
N ASN A 127 2.97 6.25 18.80
CA ASN A 127 2.45 5.27 17.84
C ASN A 127 3.56 4.86 16.87
N LEU A 128 3.84 3.56 16.82
CA LEU A 128 4.93 2.99 16.01
C LEU A 128 4.67 3.10 14.51
N ARG A 129 3.41 2.91 14.08
CA ARG A 129 3.03 3.06 12.67
C ARG A 129 3.26 4.50 12.20
N PHE A 130 2.81 5.48 12.99
CA PHE A 130 3.06 6.89 12.70
C PHE A 130 4.55 7.21 12.57
N LEU A 131 5.38 6.77 13.52
CA LEU A 131 6.82 7.00 13.46
C LEU A 131 7.44 6.40 12.20
N TYR A 132 7.01 5.19 11.83
CA TYR A 132 7.52 4.47 10.66
C TYR A 132 7.16 5.21 9.35
N GLU A 133 5.90 5.56 9.18
CA GLU A 133 5.44 6.26 7.97
C GLU A 133 6.02 7.67 7.88
N LYS A 134 6.07 8.40 9.00
CA LYS A 134 6.62 9.78 9.05
C LYS A 134 8.11 9.83 8.73
N GLN A 135 8.87 8.80 9.10
CA GLN A 135 10.27 8.69 8.67
C GLN A 135 10.38 8.38 7.17
N GLY A 136 9.52 7.51 6.66
CA GLY A 136 9.47 7.20 5.24
C GLY A 136 9.17 8.43 4.37
N GLU A 137 8.23 9.28 4.81
CA GLU A 137 7.82 10.49 4.10
C GLU A 137 8.99 11.48 3.84
N LYS A 138 9.88 11.66 4.82
CA LYS A 138 10.99 12.64 4.72
C LYS A 138 11.88 12.48 3.49
N ASN A 139 11.98 11.28 2.96
CA ASN A 139 12.87 10.93 1.84
C ASN A 139 12.09 10.56 0.56
N ARG A 140 10.79 10.91 0.49
CA ARG A 140 9.89 10.44 -0.59
C ARG A 140 9.28 11.56 -1.43
N SER A 141 10.01 12.66 -1.71
CA SER A 141 9.60 13.60 -2.76
C SER A 141 9.55 12.90 -4.13
N ALA A 142 8.72 13.37 -5.05
CA ALA A 142 8.65 12.78 -6.40
C ALA A 142 10.02 12.77 -7.09
N GLN A 143 10.83 13.80 -6.89
CA GLN A 143 12.19 13.88 -7.44
C GLN A 143 13.09 12.75 -6.92
N LEU A 144 13.06 12.46 -5.61
CA LEU A 144 13.85 11.38 -5.02
C LEU A 144 13.33 10.00 -5.46
N ARG A 145 12.01 9.81 -5.48
CA ARG A 145 11.39 8.57 -5.92
C ARG A 145 11.73 8.23 -7.38
N ASN A 146 11.81 9.22 -8.26
CA ASN A 146 12.20 9.01 -9.67
C ASN A 146 13.64 8.51 -9.85
N ASN A 147 14.50 8.60 -8.82
CA ASN A 147 15.86 8.00 -8.87
C ASN A 147 15.82 6.46 -8.73
N GLN A 148 14.80 5.91 -8.08
CA GLN A 148 14.61 4.47 -7.93
C GLN A 148 13.12 4.11 -8.07
N PRO A 149 12.51 4.36 -9.25
CA PRO A 149 11.07 4.40 -9.41
C PRO A 149 10.36 3.10 -9.04
N TYR A 150 10.97 1.96 -9.28
CA TYR A 150 10.38 0.65 -9.00
C TYR A 150 10.46 0.25 -7.51
N LYS A 151 11.41 0.79 -6.74
CA LYS A 151 11.60 0.45 -5.32
C LYS A 151 10.80 1.34 -4.39
N ASP A 152 10.50 2.56 -4.83
CA ASP A 152 9.75 3.55 -4.05
C ASP A 152 8.28 3.64 -4.49
N PHE A 153 7.81 2.63 -5.22
CA PHE A 153 6.41 2.47 -5.61
C PHE A 153 5.59 1.81 -4.50
N HIS A 154 4.37 2.30 -4.29
CA HIS A 154 3.35 1.71 -3.41
C HIS A 154 1.98 1.73 -4.08
N THR A 155 1.13 0.77 -3.76
CA THR A 155 -0.21 0.65 -4.35
C THR A 155 -1.27 1.55 -3.73
N SER A 156 -0.92 2.37 -2.74
CA SER A 156 -1.87 3.21 -2.02
C SER A 156 -2.43 4.40 -2.81
N ASN A 157 -1.73 4.83 -3.88
CA ASN A 157 -2.12 5.99 -4.69
C ASN A 157 -1.41 6.02 -6.04
N PHE A 158 -1.93 5.35 -7.05
CA PHE A 158 -1.32 5.34 -8.38
C PHE A 158 -2.34 5.30 -9.51
N MET A 159 -1.96 5.80 -10.67
CA MET A 159 -2.69 5.66 -11.92
C MET A 159 -1.96 4.70 -12.84
N VAL A 160 -2.71 3.88 -13.55
CA VAL A 160 -2.15 2.93 -14.53
C VAL A 160 -3.08 2.79 -15.74
N SER A 161 -2.52 2.55 -16.93
CA SER A 161 -3.32 2.17 -18.06
C SER A 161 -3.93 0.77 -17.87
N ARG A 162 -5.21 0.60 -18.24
CA ARG A 162 -5.89 -0.70 -18.14
C ARG A 162 -5.16 -1.79 -18.92
N LYS A 163 -4.48 -1.41 -20.01
CA LYS A 163 -3.67 -2.35 -20.80
C LYS A 163 -2.55 -2.95 -19.95
N VAL A 164 -1.76 -2.11 -19.25
CA VAL A 164 -0.67 -2.59 -18.38
C VAL A 164 -1.20 -3.53 -17.31
N MET A 165 -2.33 -3.20 -16.64
CA MET A 165 -2.92 -4.08 -15.63
C MET A 165 -3.40 -5.42 -16.19
N LYS A 166 -3.85 -5.46 -17.43
CA LYS A 166 -4.23 -6.72 -18.09
C LYS A 166 -3.03 -7.57 -18.52
N ASP A 167 -1.98 -6.91 -18.98
CA ASP A 167 -0.74 -7.58 -19.40
C ASP A 167 0.08 -8.05 -18.18
N LEU A 168 0.02 -7.31 -17.08
CA LEU A 168 0.77 -7.51 -15.84
C LEU A 168 -0.16 -7.39 -14.61
N PRO A 169 -1.04 -8.37 -14.35
CA PRO A 169 -1.86 -8.35 -13.16
C PRO A 169 -1.02 -8.53 -11.89
N PHE A 170 -1.55 -8.14 -10.74
CA PHE A 170 -0.94 -8.48 -9.45
C PHE A 170 -0.86 -9.99 -9.28
N ASP A 171 0.24 -10.46 -8.68
CA ASP A 171 0.41 -11.89 -8.40
C ASP A 171 -0.43 -12.31 -7.18
N GLU A 172 -1.49 -13.08 -7.42
CA GLU A 172 -2.44 -13.50 -6.40
C GLU A 172 -1.89 -14.51 -5.39
N ARG A 173 -0.67 -15.01 -5.60
CA ARG A 173 0.05 -15.80 -4.59
C ARG A 173 0.36 -14.96 -3.34
N PHE A 174 0.42 -13.60 -3.46
CA PHE A 174 0.51 -12.66 -2.35
C PHE A 174 -0.86 -12.48 -1.66
N ARG A 175 -1.35 -13.54 -1.03
CA ARG A 175 -2.64 -13.53 -0.30
C ARG A 175 -2.56 -12.83 1.05
N HIS A 176 -1.38 -12.87 1.69
CA HIS A 176 -1.11 -12.29 3.00
C HIS A 176 -0.59 -10.86 2.87
N TYR A 177 -0.53 -10.16 4.01
CA TYR A 177 -0.11 -8.78 4.05
C TYR A 177 1.33 -8.58 3.55
N GLY A 178 1.50 -7.61 2.64
CA GLY A 178 2.75 -6.98 2.27
C GLY A 178 3.51 -7.60 1.10
N TYR A 179 4.31 -6.74 0.46
CA TYR A 179 5.22 -7.02 -0.65
C TYR A 179 4.57 -7.29 -2.01
N GLU A 180 3.24 -7.30 -2.15
CA GLU A 180 2.57 -7.36 -3.44
C GLU A 180 2.94 -6.17 -4.34
N ASP A 181 3.05 -4.99 -3.73
CA ASP A 181 3.45 -3.73 -4.37
C ASP A 181 4.91 -3.75 -4.82
N VAL A 182 5.81 -4.20 -3.94
CA VAL A 182 7.24 -4.35 -4.25
C VAL A 182 7.46 -5.35 -5.38
N PHE A 183 6.74 -6.47 -5.36
CA PHE A 183 6.85 -7.47 -6.41
C PHE A 183 6.29 -6.96 -7.74
N TRP A 184 5.16 -6.25 -7.73
CA TRP A 184 4.60 -5.66 -8.93
C TRP A 184 5.52 -4.57 -9.51
N GLY A 185 6.13 -3.72 -8.69
CA GLY A 185 7.16 -2.78 -9.12
C GLY A 185 8.34 -3.46 -9.81
N LYS A 186 8.80 -4.61 -9.28
CA LYS A 186 9.83 -5.43 -9.95
C LYS A 186 9.34 -5.97 -11.29
N GLN A 187 8.09 -6.45 -11.38
CA GLN A 187 7.54 -6.95 -12.63
C GLN A 187 7.53 -5.85 -13.69
N LEU A 188 7.10 -4.63 -13.35
CA LEU A 188 7.14 -3.48 -14.26
C LEU A 188 8.57 -3.21 -14.77
N GLU A 189 9.57 -3.24 -13.89
CA GLU A 189 10.99 -3.06 -14.29
C GLU A 189 11.45 -4.16 -15.27
N VAL A 190 11.12 -5.41 -15.00
CA VAL A 190 11.49 -6.55 -15.86
C VAL A 190 10.82 -6.48 -17.23
N TYR A 191 9.58 -5.98 -17.28
CA TYR A 191 8.84 -5.83 -18.54
C TYR A 191 9.16 -4.52 -19.29
N GLY A 192 9.96 -3.63 -18.69
CA GLY A 192 10.35 -2.37 -19.31
C GLY A 192 9.27 -1.28 -19.26
N GLU A 193 8.24 -1.45 -18.41
CA GLU A 193 7.24 -0.41 -18.17
C GLU A 193 7.78 0.60 -17.13
N SER A 194 7.84 1.87 -17.51
CA SER A 194 8.33 2.92 -16.64
C SER A 194 7.28 3.39 -15.64
N ILE A 195 7.72 3.69 -14.41
CA ILE A 195 6.90 4.36 -13.40
C ILE A 195 7.35 5.82 -13.32
N VAL A 196 6.41 6.75 -13.54
CA VAL A 196 6.64 8.18 -13.37
C VAL A 196 6.09 8.61 -12.00
N HIS A 197 6.92 9.20 -11.17
CA HIS A 197 6.49 9.74 -9.88
C HIS A 197 6.19 11.23 -9.98
N ILE A 198 5.02 11.63 -9.46
CA ILE A 198 4.56 13.01 -9.42
C ILE A 198 4.24 13.42 -7.98
N ASP A 199 4.17 14.72 -7.72
CA ASP A 199 3.69 15.25 -6.43
C ASP A 199 2.16 15.41 -6.47
N ASN A 200 1.47 14.31 -6.22
CA ASN A 200 0.01 14.23 -6.13
C ASN A 200 -0.42 13.35 -4.95
N PRO A 201 -0.01 13.70 -3.71
CA PRO A 201 -0.17 12.83 -2.57
C PRO A 201 -1.62 12.71 -2.10
N VAL A 202 -1.92 11.56 -1.49
CA VAL A 202 -3.04 11.37 -0.56
C VAL A 202 -2.52 11.43 0.87
N ALA A 203 -3.39 11.71 1.83
CA ALA A 203 -3.00 11.77 3.24
C ALA A 203 -3.31 10.45 3.94
N PHE A 204 -2.29 9.87 4.59
CA PHE A 204 -2.42 8.76 5.53
C PHE A 204 -2.63 9.32 6.93
N CYS A 205 -3.82 9.13 7.50
CA CYS A 205 -4.26 9.77 8.74
C CYS A 205 -4.62 8.80 9.86
N THR A 206 -4.78 7.51 9.55
CA THR A 206 -5.27 6.49 10.47
C THR A 206 -4.13 5.56 10.88
N PHE A 207 -3.90 5.43 12.17
CA PHE A 207 -2.79 4.64 12.70
C PHE A 207 -3.32 3.61 13.68
N GLU A 208 -3.21 2.34 13.32
CA GLU A 208 -3.58 1.23 14.17
C GLU A 208 -2.76 1.21 15.47
N GLN A 209 -3.21 0.46 16.45
CA GLN A 209 -2.47 0.23 17.69
C GLN A 209 -1.11 -0.43 17.41
N ASN A 210 -0.12 -0.16 18.28
CA ASN A 210 1.21 -0.76 18.13
C ASN A 210 1.17 -2.30 18.08
N SER A 211 0.22 -2.92 18.81
CA SER A 211 -0.02 -4.37 18.79
C SER A 211 -0.35 -4.87 17.39
N ASP A 212 -1.30 -4.22 16.74
CA ASP A 212 -1.84 -4.62 15.45
C ASP A 212 -0.81 -4.37 14.34
N PHE A 213 -0.09 -3.24 14.45
CA PHE A 213 1.00 -2.95 13.53
C PHE A 213 2.14 -3.97 13.61
N ILE A 214 2.48 -4.46 14.82
CA ILE A 214 3.46 -5.53 14.99
C ILE A 214 2.97 -6.84 14.38
N VAL A 215 1.70 -7.21 14.59
CA VAL A 215 1.11 -8.42 14.00
C VAL A 215 1.16 -8.36 12.47
N LYS A 216 0.72 -7.23 11.86
CA LYS A 216 0.83 -6.99 10.42
C LYS A 216 2.28 -7.05 9.93
N THR A 217 3.22 -6.48 10.68
CA THR A 217 4.64 -6.52 10.35
C THR A 217 5.18 -7.95 10.35
N GLU A 218 4.84 -8.74 11.36
CA GLU A 218 5.24 -10.16 11.47
C GLU A 218 4.66 -10.98 10.31
N GLU A 219 3.42 -10.70 9.90
CA GLU A 219 2.79 -11.31 8.73
C GLU A 219 3.55 -10.95 7.45
N GLY A 220 3.81 -9.65 7.21
CA GLY A 220 4.60 -9.22 6.06
C GLY A 220 6.01 -9.82 6.03
N LEU A 221 6.65 -10.04 7.19
CA LEU A 221 7.94 -10.71 7.24
C LEU A 221 7.86 -12.21 6.90
N ARG A 222 6.75 -12.88 7.20
CA ARG A 222 6.49 -14.25 6.72
C ARG A 222 6.29 -14.27 5.21
N THR A 223 5.53 -13.33 4.67
CA THR A 223 5.39 -13.14 3.20
C THR A 223 6.75 -12.91 2.55
N LEU A 224 7.58 -12.01 3.12
CA LEU A 224 8.94 -11.78 2.63
C LEU A 224 9.82 -13.04 2.64
N ARG A 225 9.65 -13.90 3.65
CA ARG A 225 10.37 -15.17 3.75
C ARG A 225 9.93 -16.15 2.67
N LEU A 226 8.62 -16.24 2.45
CA LEU A 226 8.01 -17.11 1.43
C LEU A 226 8.48 -16.74 0.02
N PHE A 227 8.49 -15.43 -0.29
CA PHE A 227 8.86 -14.90 -1.61
C PHE A 227 10.28 -14.32 -1.65
N ARG A 228 11.20 -14.88 -0.82
CA ARG A 228 12.57 -14.35 -0.70
C ARG A 228 13.30 -14.24 -2.04
N ASN A 229 13.19 -15.27 -2.89
CA ASN A 229 13.89 -15.33 -4.16
C ASN A 229 13.35 -14.31 -5.15
N GLU A 230 12.03 -14.17 -5.19
CA GLU A 230 11.32 -13.21 -6.04
C GLU A 230 11.63 -11.76 -5.63
N LEU A 231 11.76 -11.48 -4.33
CA LEU A 231 11.97 -10.14 -3.76
C LEU A 231 13.45 -9.79 -3.57
N LYS A 232 14.36 -10.66 -3.96
CA LYS A 232 15.80 -10.40 -3.84
C LYS A 232 16.21 -9.16 -4.62
N GLY A 233 16.96 -8.27 -3.97
CA GLY A 233 17.41 -7.00 -4.54
C GLY A 233 16.44 -5.82 -4.33
N TYR A 234 15.17 -6.07 -4.01
CA TYR A 234 14.13 -5.06 -3.83
C TYR A 234 13.79 -4.78 -2.35
N SER A 235 14.11 -5.70 -1.43
CA SER A 235 13.90 -5.50 0.00
C SER A 235 15.20 -5.11 0.71
N PRO A 236 15.25 -3.93 1.39
CA PRO A 236 16.41 -3.55 2.21
C PRO A 236 16.69 -4.54 3.35
N LEU A 237 15.65 -5.13 3.93
CA LEU A 237 15.80 -6.14 5.00
C LEU A 237 16.48 -7.40 4.47
N LEU A 238 16.12 -7.87 3.28
CA LEU A 238 16.79 -9.01 2.65
C LEU A 238 18.27 -8.75 2.40
N LYS A 239 18.65 -7.53 1.97
CA LYS A 239 20.07 -7.17 1.78
C LYS A 239 20.88 -7.32 3.06
N VAL A 240 20.31 -6.89 4.21
CA VAL A 240 20.95 -7.03 5.52
C VAL A 240 20.99 -8.50 5.95
N ALA A 241 19.90 -9.24 5.79
CA ALA A 241 19.83 -10.66 6.11
C ALA A 241 20.85 -11.48 5.30
N ASP A 242 20.93 -11.26 3.98
CA ASP A 242 21.89 -11.92 3.09
C ASP A 242 23.36 -11.60 3.49
N LYS A 243 23.63 -10.36 3.91
CA LYS A 243 24.97 -9.97 4.42
C LYS A 243 25.32 -10.72 5.70
N LEU A 244 24.39 -10.87 6.62
CA LEU A 244 24.61 -11.63 7.87
C LEU A 244 24.79 -13.13 7.59
N GLU A 245 24.02 -13.71 6.66
CA GLU A 245 24.18 -15.10 6.25
C GLU A 245 25.53 -15.36 5.59
N ARG A 246 25.94 -14.50 4.64
CA ARG A 246 27.24 -14.60 3.96
C ARG A 246 28.43 -14.51 4.93
N ASN A 247 28.31 -13.65 5.95
CA ASN A 247 29.34 -13.49 6.97
C ASN A 247 29.22 -14.50 8.13
N LYS A 248 28.33 -15.51 8.02
CA LYS A 248 28.08 -16.55 9.04
C LYS A 248 27.65 -15.99 10.41
N LEU A 249 27.12 -14.75 10.45
CA LEU A 249 26.67 -14.08 11.67
C LEU A 249 25.20 -14.34 12.03
N LYS A 250 24.45 -15.01 11.13
CA LYS A 250 23.02 -15.33 11.36
C LYS A 250 22.78 -16.10 12.67
N PRO A 251 23.56 -17.18 13.02
CA PRO A 251 23.32 -17.94 14.26
C PRO A 251 23.51 -17.08 15.51
N LEU A 252 24.55 -16.25 15.52
CA LEU A 252 24.82 -15.32 16.63
C LEU A 252 23.67 -14.34 16.80
N PHE A 253 23.22 -13.69 15.73
CA PHE A 253 22.13 -12.74 15.77
C PHE A 253 20.81 -13.39 16.19
N ALA A 254 20.51 -14.59 15.71
CA ALA A 254 19.32 -15.37 16.10
C ALA A 254 19.36 -15.75 17.59
N CYS A 255 20.54 -16.10 18.14
CA CYS A 255 20.72 -16.38 19.56
C CYS A 255 20.44 -15.12 20.43
N ILE A 256 21.01 -13.98 20.07
CA ILE A 256 20.76 -12.70 20.74
C ILE A 256 19.26 -12.35 20.68
N PHE A 257 18.65 -12.50 19.53
CA PHE A 257 17.23 -12.20 19.36
C PHE A 257 16.33 -13.14 20.19
N ARG A 258 16.67 -14.40 20.34
CA ARG A 258 15.94 -15.35 21.20
C ARG A 258 15.84 -14.84 22.64
N VAL A 259 16.90 -14.23 23.15
CA VAL A 259 16.94 -13.66 24.51
C VAL A 259 16.24 -12.31 24.59
N MET A 260 16.51 -11.42 23.62
CA MET A 260 16.06 -10.03 23.66
C MET A 260 14.70 -9.79 22.99
N GLY A 261 14.24 -10.66 22.11
CA GLY A 261 13.05 -10.44 21.27
C GLY A 261 11.79 -10.11 22.05
N LYS A 262 11.55 -10.81 23.18
CA LYS A 262 10.41 -10.51 24.07
C LYS A 262 10.51 -9.13 24.73
N ARG A 263 11.72 -8.69 25.07
CA ARG A 263 11.95 -7.33 25.63
C ARG A 263 11.75 -6.27 24.56
N LEU A 264 12.29 -6.49 23.35
CA LEU A 264 12.07 -5.59 22.22
C LEU A 264 10.58 -5.48 21.89
N LYS A 265 9.85 -6.59 21.80
CA LYS A 265 8.40 -6.56 21.56
C LYS A 265 7.67 -5.75 22.61
N ARG A 266 7.97 -5.93 23.90
CA ARG A 266 7.38 -5.13 25.00
C ARG A 266 7.70 -3.64 24.87
N LEU A 267 8.92 -3.27 24.49
CA LEU A 267 9.30 -1.88 24.25
C LEU A 267 8.48 -1.29 23.07
N LEU A 268 8.31 -2.03 21.98
CA LEU A 268 7.53 -1.60 20.79
C LEU A 268 6.05 -1.42 21.11
N LEU A 269 5.50 -2.20 22.04
CA LEU A 269 4.12 -2.08 22.51
C LEU A 269 3.91 -0.90 23.49
N SER A 270 4.98 -0.35 24.04
CA SER A 270 4.93 0.73 25.03
C SER A 270 4.87 2.12 24.38
N LYS A 271 4.63 3.14 25.21
CA LYS A 271 4.70 4.56 24.80
C LYS A 271 6.13 5.04 24.46
N HIS A 272 7.15 4.23 24.78
CA HIS A 272 8.57 4.51 24.49
C HIS A 272 9.06 3.81 23.22
N THR A 273 8.15 3.44 22.34
CA THR A 273 8.48 2.82 21.05
C THR A 273 9.45 3.68 20.25
N ASN A 274 10.33 3.04 19.48
CA ASN A 274 11.27 3.74 18.60
C ASN A 274 11.63 2.88 17.38
N LEU A 275 12.06 3.55 16.31
CA LEU A 275 12.32 2.92 15.03
C LEU A 275 13.57 2.03 15.01
N LEU A 276 14.60 2.33 15.79
CA LEU A 276 15.79 1.48 15.86
C LEU A 276 15.46 0.11 16.43
N ALA A 277 14.74 0.09 17.58
CA ALA A 277 14.23 -1.15 18.17
C ALA A 277 13.34 -1.91 17.19
N PHE A 278 12.51 -1.20 16.43
CA PHE A 278 11.65 -1.81 15.41
C PHE A 278 12.44 -2.45 14.27
N GLN A 279 13.48 -1.79 13.75
CA GLN A 279 14.34 -2.38 12.71
C GLN A 279 15.09 -3.63 13.21
N ILE A 280 15.62 -3.58 14.44
CA ILE A 280 16.26 -4.73 15.08
C ILE A 280 15.26 -5.87 15.25
N TYR A 281 14.03 -5.56 15.71
CA TYR A 281 12.97 -6.54 15.87
C TYR A 281 12.60 -7.21 14.54
N LYS A 282 12.36 -6.43 13.49
CA LYS A 282 12.04 -6.96 12.15
C LYS A 282 13.12 -7.93 11.66
N LEU A 283 14.37 -7.52 11.75
CA LEU A 283 15.50 -8.35 11.30
C LEU A 283 15.60 -9.64 12.12
N GLY A 284 15.51 -9.53 13.45
CA GLY A 284 15.57 -10.69 14.35
C GLY A 284 14.41 -11.66 14.13
N TYR A 285 13.19 -11.14 13.99
CA TYR A 285 12.02 -11.96 13.67
C TYR A 285 12.20 -12.68 12.35
N TYR A 286 12.57 -11.96 11.28
CA TYR A 286 12.82 -12.54 9.96
C TYR A 286 13.87 -13.66 9.98
N LEU A 287 15.02 -13.44 10.66
CA LEU A 287 16.09 -14.44 10.76
C LEU A 287 15.70 -15.64 11.61
N SER A 288 14.69 -15.54 12.48
CA SER A 288 14.16 -16.64 13.29
C SER A 288 13.14 -17.50 12.56
N LEU A 289 12.63 -17.03 11.42
CA LEU A 289 11.72 -17.82 10.57
C LEU A 289 12.48 -18.98 9.92
N LYS A 290 11.87 -20.19 9.95
CA LYS A 290 12.41 -21.41 9.35
C LYS A 290 12.28 -21.41 7.83
#